data_b26a061132bec2bf41d936daf70fc9d6
#
_entry.id   b26a061132bec2bf41d936daf70fc9d6
#
_cell.length_a   1.000
_cell.length_b   1.000
_cell.length_c   1.000
_cell.angle_alpha   90.00
_cell.angle_beta   90.00
_cell.angle_gamma   90.00
#
_symmetry.space_group_name_H-M   'P 1'
#
loop_
_entity.id
_entity.type
_entity.pdbx_description
1 polymer ?
#
loop_
_entity_poly.entity_id
_entity_poly.type
_entity_poly.pdbx_seq_one_letter_code
_entity_poly.pdbx_strand_id
1 'polypeptide(L)'
;MQARQKFAALIAGMGLAVAGLLATSPAQAAAPADRPAGDRAQAVTAAPADAPSGALLRASAPTISPAAERVRYVSDGTYTCPTGRLCARVWDPTQGSYKVFDLYYCNTYSLSYWGGGGDGGGYKNSQTNGTVARFYNSSGAVAHSSTAPDIAPSWWSWDPIWKIKNC
;
A
#
# COMPACT_ATOMS: atom_id res chain seq x y z
N MET A 1 26.06 11.62 -42.73
CA MET A 1 24.86 11.71 -43.61
C MET A 1 23.69 11.46 -42.68
N GLN A 2 23.14 12.44 -42.22
CA GLN A 2 21.87 13.17 -42.35
C GLN A 2 20.62 12.27 -42.43
N ALA A 3 19.74 12.38 -41.43
CA ALA A 3 18.38 12.85 -41.67
C ALA A 3 17.69 13.17 -40.34
N ARG A 4 17.46 14.45 -40.14
CA ARG A 4 16.54 15.01 -39.13
C ARG A 4 15.12 14.89 -39.69
N GLN A 5 14.20 14.34 -38.93
CA GLN A 5 12.77 14.54 -39.19
C GLN A 5 12.15 15.25 -38.00
N LYS A 6 11.78 16.51 -38.26
CA LYS A 6 10.91 17.33 -37.42
C LYS A 6 9.47 17.00 -37.81
N PHE A 7 8.64 16.61 -36.87
CA PHE A 7 7.19 16.71 -37.04
C PHE A 7 6.65 17.67 -35.99
N ALA A 8 6.23 18.81 -36.49
CA ALA A 8 5.34 19.72 -35.79
C ALA A 8 3.90 19.32 -36.14
N ALA A 9 3.06 19.11 -35.14
CA ALA A 9 1.63 19.05 -35.31
C ALA A 9 0.98 19.95 -34.26
N LEU A 10 0.52 21.09 -34.73
CA LEU A 10 -0.45 21.97 -34.10
C LEU A 10 -1.84 21.30 -34.20
N ILE A 11 -2.52 21.16 -33.08
CA ILE A 11 -3.99 21.03 -33.06
C ILE A 11 -4.51 22.01 -32.02
N ALA A 12 -5.08 23.08 -32.52
CA ALA A 12 -5.99 23.97 -31.82
C ALA A 12 -7.40 23.36 -31.87
N GLY A 13 -8.20 23.53 -30.86
CA GLY A 13 -9.60 23.25 -31.03
C GLY A 13 -10.41 23.06 -29.75
N MET A 14 -11.11 24.11 -29.43
CA MET A 14 -12.50 24.20 -28.98
C MET A 14 -12.83 23.83 -27.51
N GLY A 15 -13.21 24.89 -26.84
CA GLY A 15 -13.92 24.94 -25.59
C GLY A 15 -15.35 24.40 -25.71
N LEU A 16 -15.80 23.81 -24.60
CA LEU A 16 -17.23 23.70 -24.31
C LEU A 16 -17.42 24.10 -22.84
N ALA A 17 -18.06 25.25 -22.69
CA ALA A 17 -18.63 25.70 -21.44
C ALA A 17 -19.92 24.90 -21.19
N VAL A 18 -20.04 24.23 -20.06
CA VAL A 18 -21.33 23.74 -19.57
C VAL A 18 -21.61 24.45 -18.25
N ALA A 19 -22.57 25.34 -18.35
CA ALA A 19 -23.16 26.06 -17.24
C ALA A 19 -24.14 25.18 -16.46
N GLY A 20 -24.12 25.34 -15.14
CA GLY A 20 -25.30 25.42 -14.31
C GLY A 20 -26.02 24.14 -13.93
N LEU A 21 -26.16 23.95 -12.64
CA LEU A 21 -27.46 23.83 -11.98
C LEU A 21 -27.20 23.73 -10.46
N LEU A 22 -27.45 24.82 -9.79
CA LEU A 22 -27.56 24.90 -8.33
C LEU A 22 -28.86 24.21 -7.91
N ALA A 23 -28.77 23.06 -7.27
CA ALA A 23 -29.91 22.46 -6.57
C ALA A 23 -29.88 22.89 -5.11
N THR A 24 -30.75 23.81 -4.77
CA THR A 24 -31.08 24.21 -3.39
C THR A 24 -31.99 23.15 -2.77
N SER A 25 -31.52 22.46 -1.73
CA SER A 25 -32.38 21.60 -0.91
C SER A 25 -33.09 22.43 0.18
N PRO A 26 -34.39 22.22 0.38
CA PRO A 26 -35.13 22.91 1.44
C PRO A 26 -34.82 22.28 2.82
N ALA A 27 -34.56 23.14 3.79
CA ALA A 27 -34.47 22.79 5.20
C ALA A 27 -35.84 22.36 5.71
N GLN A 28 -35.97 21.15 6.23
CA GLN A 28 -37.14 20.72 6.98
C GLN A 28 -36.96 21.08 8.46
N ALA A 29 -37.79 21.98 8.89
CA ALA A 29 -37.96 22.34 10.32
C ALA A 29 -38.63 21.17 11.05
N ALA A 30 -38.00 20.68 12.09
CA ALA A 30 -38.61 19.73 13.02
C ALA A 30 -39.51 20.46 14.02
N ALA A 31 -40.78 20.03 14.11
CA ALA A 31 -41.71 20.42 15.13
C ALA A 31 -41.50 19.62 16.42
N PRO A 32 -41.72 20.19 17.61
CA PRO A 32 -41.64 19.47 18.88
C PRO A 32 -42.90 18.61 19.09
N ALA A 33 -42.72 17.31 19.32
CA ALA A 33 -43.79 16.43 19.75
C ALA A 33 -43.78 16.25 21.25
N ASP A 34 -44.92 16.51 21.84
CA ASP A 34 -45.32 16.30 23.23
C ASP A 34 -45.08 14.85 23.69
N ARG A 35 -44.61 14.73 24.93
CA ARG A 35 -44.55 13.47 25.68
C ARG A 35 -45.85 13.26 26.45
N PRO A 36 -46.40 12.04 26.50
CA PRO A 36 -46.95 11.54 27.74
C PRO A 36 -46.14 10.38 28.31
N ALA A 37 -45.93 10.47 29.60
CA ALA A 37 -45.37 9.43 30.44
C ALA A 37 -46.21 8.14 30.40
N GLY A 38 -45.54 7.02 30.26
CA GLY A 38 -46.14 5.68 30.39
C GLY A 38 -45.05 4.69 30.75
N ASP A 39 -44.99 4.42 32.05
CA ASP A 39 -44.25 3.31 32.61
C ASP A 39 -44.53 2.01 31.87
N ARG A 40 -43.54 1.42 31.24
CA ARG A 40 -43.43 -0.01 31.01
C ARG A 40 -42.00 -0.40 31.13
N ALA A 41 -41.62 -0.95 32.27
CA ALA A 41 -40.44 -1.76 32.41
C ALA A 41 -40.44 -2.88 31.37
N GLN A 42 -39.74 -2.68 30.27
CA GLN A 42 -39.45 -3.77 29.34
C GLN A 42 -38.22 -4.49 29.90
N ALA A 43 -38.46 -5.75 30.26
CA ALA A 43 -37.40 -6.66 30.61
C ALA A 43 -36.36 -6.65 29.51
N VAL A 44 -35.15 -6.16 29.85
CA VAL A 44 -33.96 -6.30 28.99
C VAL A 44 -33.64 -7.78 29.01
N THR A 45 -34.10 -8.51 27.98
CA THR A 45 -33.62 -9.86 27.71
C THR A 45 -32.15 -9.73 27.41
N ALA A 46 -31.30 -10.17 28.33
CA ALA A 46 -29.88 -10.24 28.14
C ALA A 46 -29.60 -11.02 26.85
N ALA A 47 -28.95 -10.39 25.89
CA ALA A 47 -28.43 -11.07 24.72
C ALA A 47 -27.52 -12.22 25.17
N PRO A 48 -27.55 -13.38 24.52
CA PRO A 48 -26.67 -14.49 24.86
C PRO A 48 -25.20 -14.05 24.74
N ALA A 49 -24.42 -14.37 25.79
CA ALA A 49 -23.03 -13.97 25.97
C ALA A 49 -22.03 -14.68 25.04
N ASP A 50 -22.48 -15.30 23.96
CA ASP A 50 -21.68 -16.10 23.04
C ASP A 50 -21.64 -15.56 21.61
N ALA A 51 -21.74 -14.24 21.42
CA ALA A 51 -21.25 -13.68 20.19
C ALA A 51 -19.71 -13.67 20.29
N PRO A 52 -18.96 -14.42 19.43
CA PRO A 52 -17.52 -14.27 19.39
C PRO A 52 -17.27 -12.80 19.10
N SER A 53 -16.69 -12.10 20.04
CA SER A 53 -16.13 -10.78 19.81
C SER A 53 -15.14 -10.96 18.68
N GLY A 54 -15.57 -10.74 17.44
CA GLY A 54 -14.68 -10.60 16.31
C GLY A 54 -13.74 -9.47 16.66
N ALA A 55 -12.62 -9.82 17.26
CA ALA A 55 -11.51 -8.93 17.37
C ALA A 55 -11.26 -8.48 15.95
N LEU A 56 -11.68 -7.26 15.60
CA LEU A 56 -11.26 -6.60 14.41
C LEU A 56 -9.74 -6.64 14.46
N LEU A 57 -9.16 -7.60 13.73
CA LEU A 57 -7.72 -7.67 13.53
C LEU A 57 -7.37 -6.32 12.93
N ARG A 58 -6.89 -5.42 13.76
CA ARG A 58 -6.43 -4.11 13.29
C ARG A 58 -5.32 -4.41 12.32
N ALA A 59 -5.53 -4.04 11.08
CA ALA A 59 -4.50 -4.12 10.07
C ALA A 59 -3.26 -3.42 10.62
N SER A 60 -2.10 -4.07 10.50
CA SER A 60 -0.82 -3.54 10.95
C SER A 60 -0.01 -3.08 9.76
N ALA A 61 0.59 -1.91 9.86
CA ALA A 61 1.45 -1.38 8.81
C ALA A 61 2.72 -2.24 8.65
N PRO A 62 3.16 -2.55 7.44
CA PRO A 62 4.44 -3.19 7.20
C PRO A 62 5.61 -2.35 7.74
N THR A 63 6.54 -2.99 8.45
CA THR A 63 7.73 -2.36 9.01
C THR A 63 8.99 -3.18 8.74
N ILE A 64 10.16 -2.56 8.89
CA ILE A 64 11.46 -3.22 8.82
C ILE A 64 12.38 -2.75 9.95
N SER A 65 13.32 -3.59 10.33
CA SER A 65 14.38 -3.28 11.29
C SER A 65 15.71 -3.87 10.82
N PRO A 66 16.80 -3.07 10.75
CA PRO A 66 16.87 -1.64 11.01
C PRO A 66 16.07 -0.80 10.03
N ALA A 67 15.93 0.50 10.28
CA ALA A 67 15.17 1.41 9.41
C ALA A 67 15.77 1.48 8.01
N ALA A 68 14.91 1.63 6.98
CA ALA A 68 15.32 1.94 5.62
C ALA A 68 15.93 3.36 5.55
N GLU A 69 16.74 3.62 4.52
CA GLU A 69 17.20 4.97 4.22
C GLU A 69 16.01 5.91 3.99
N ARG A 70 15.00 5.43 3.29
CA ARG A 70 13.77 6.18 2.97
C ARG A 70 12.57 5.27 2.89
N VAL A 71 11.42 5.81 3.32
CA VAL A 71 10.10 5.18 3.15
C VAL A 71 9.20 6.15 2.39
N ARG A 72 8.42 5.66 1.45
CA ARG A 72 7.46 6.44 0.66
C ARG A 72 6.24 5.61 0.30
N TYR A 73 5.15 6.26 -0.09
CA TYR A 73 3.92 5.64 -0.50
C TYR A 73 3.64 5.90 -1.97
N VAL A 74 3.03 4.92 -2.66
CA VAL A 74 2.60 5.01 -4.05
C VAL A 74 1.22 4.38 -4.20
N SER A 75 0.32 5.03 -4.92
CA SER A 75 -1.08 4.62 -5.02
C SER A 75 -1.31 3.46 -6.00
N ASP A 76 -0.60 3.47 -7.12
CA ASP A 76 -0.81 2.57 -8.26
C ASP A 76 0.20 1.41 -8.34
N GLY A 77 1.06 1.30 -7.35
CA GLY A 77 2.13 0.30 -7.35
C GLY A 77 3.29 0.59 -8.31
N THR A 78 3.22 1.66 -9.10
CA THR A 78 4.31 2.09 -9.97
C THR A 78 5.32 2.93 -9.19
N TYR A 79 6.60 2.62 -9.30
CA TYR A 79 7.64 3.38 -8.63
C TYR A 79 8.99 3.28 -9.33
N THR A 80 9.80 4.30 -9.18
CA THR A 80 11.21 4.28 -9.56
C THR A 80 12.07 3.87 -8.38
N CYS A 81 13.11 3.06 -8.62
CA CYS A 81 14.13 2.74 -7.61
C CYS A 81 15.40 3.50 -7.96
N PRO A 82 15.88 4.41 -7.09
CA PRO A 82 17.11 5.14 -7.36
C PRO A 82 18.31 4.20 -7.46
N THR A 83 19.30 4.58 -8.26
CA THR A 83 20.54 3.82 -8.40
C THR A 83 21.24 3.61 -7.05
N GLY A 84 21.83 2.45 -6.86
CA GLY A 84 22.53 2.06 -5.65
C GLY A 84 21.62 1.50 -4.55
N ARG A 85 20.32 1.28 -4.80
CA ARG A 85 19.35 0.80 -3.80
C ARG A 85 18.66 -0.47 -4.23
N LEU A 86 18.26 -1.24 -3.25
CA LEU A 86 17.19 -2.23 -3.36
C LEU A 86 15.92 -1.59 -2.85
N CYS A 87 14.89 -1.47 -3.68
CA CYS A 87 13.60 -0.92 -3.30
C CYS A 87 12.58 -2.05 -3.16
N ALA A 88 12.04 -2.23 -1.97
CA ALA A 88 11.05 -3.24 -1.66
C ALA A 88 9.68 -2.61 -1.47
N ARG A 89 8.68 -3.07 -2.24
CA ARG A 89 7.30 -2.58 -2.23
C ARG A 89 6.38 -3.62 -1.60
N VAL A 90 5.54 -3.18 -0.66
CA VAL A 90 4.55 -4.01 0.02
C VAL A 90 3.24 -3.23 0.18
N TRP A 91 2.10 -3.92 0.16
CA TRP A 91 0.81 -3.30 0.47
C TRP A 91 0.72 -2.91 1.95
N ASP A 92 0.28 -1.70 2.23
CA ASP A 92 0.00 -1.23 3.58
C ASP A 92 -1.51 -1.05 3.76
N PRO A 93 -2.18 -2.01 4.42
CA PRO A 93 -3.63 -1.97 4.62
C PRO A 93 -4.07 -0.81 5.53
N THR A 94 -3.17 -0.22 6.30
CA THR A 94 -3.50 0.92 7.17
C THR A 94 -3.61 2.23 6.40
N GLN A 95 -3.00 2.29 5.20
CA GLN A 95 -2.97 3.45 4.33
C GLN A 95 -3.73 3.24 3.01
N GLY A 96 -4.14 2.00 2.72
CA GLY A 96 -4.76 1.66 1.43
C GLY A 96 -3.87 1.96 0.22
N SER A 97 -2.55 1.80 0.38
CA SER A 97 -1.56 2.13 -0.64
C SER A 97 -0.29 1.28 -0.48
N TYR A 98 0.54 1.28 -1.51
CA TYR A 98 1.81 0.57 -1.44
C TYR A 98 2.86 1.39 -0.69
N LYS A 99 3.55 0.75 0.25
CA LYS A 99 4.68 1.27 0.97
C LYS A 99 5.97 0.77 0.32
N VAL A 100 6.87 1.67 0.00
CA VAL A 100 8.16 1.37 -0.62
C VAL A 100 9.28 1.73 0.33
N PHE A 101 10.13 0.75 0.60
CA PHE A 101 11.34 0.90 1.42
C PHE A 101 12.56 0.94 0.51
N ASP A 102 13.30 2.05 0.53
CA ASP A 102 14.55 2.20 -0.21
C ASP A 102 15.71 1.79 0.72
N LEU A 103 16.36 0.67 0.40
CA LEU A 103 17.43 0.05 1.19
C LEU A 103 18.78 0.38 0.56
N TYR A 104 19.53 1.26 1.21
CA TYR A 104 20.88 1.68 0.76
C TYR A 104 22.00 0.98 1.52
N TYR A 105 21.90 0.97 2.85
CA TYR A 105 22.96 0.43 3.71
C TYR A 105 23.00 -1.10 3.62
N CYS A 106 24.20 -1.67 3.53
CA CYS A 106 24.41 -3.11 3.55
C CYS A 106 24.03 -3.71 4.92
N ASN A 107 22.76 -4.02 5.09
CA ASN A 107 22.18 -4.56 6.31
C ASN A 107 21.36 -5.81 6.05
N THR A 108 21.07 -6.54 7.13
CA THR A 108 20.01 -7.55 7.15
C THR A 108 18.77 -6.93 7.81
N TYR A 109 17.74 -6.73 7.04
CA TYR A 109 16.48 -6.13 7.47
C TYR A 109 15.48 -7.23 7.85
N SER A 110 14.99 -7.22 9.07
CA SER A 110 13.88 -8.08 9.52
C SER A 110 12.56 -7.45 9.13
N LEU A 111 11.64 -8.25 8.61
CA LEU A 111 10.33 -7.83 8.11
C LEU A 111 9.25 -8.13 9.15
N SER A 112 8.28 -7.21 9.33
CA SER A 112 7.11 -7.41 10.17
C SER A 112 5.86 -6.94 9.44
N TYR A 113 4.83 -7.77 9.42
CA TYR A 113 3.54 -7.50 8.77
C TYR A 113 3.62 -7.34 7.23
N TRP A 114 4.49 -8.12 6.58
CA TRP A 114 4.68 -8.07 5.13
C TRP A 114 3.90 -9.13 4.35
N GLY A 115 3.37 -10.14 5.01
CA GLY A 115 2.57 -11.21 4.42
C GLY A 115 1.08 -11.04 4.63
N GLY A 116 0.28 -11.91 4.00
CA GLY A 116 -1.16 -12.05 4.26
C GLY A 116 -2.08 -11.23 3.35
N GLY A 117 -1.54 -10.58 2.36
CA GLY A 117 -2.37 -9.95 1.34
C GLY A 117 -1.83 -10.29 -0.04
N GLY A 118 -2.51 -11.06 -0.85
CA GLY A 118 -2.15 -11.37 -2.23
C GLY A 118 -2.04 -10.15 -3.17
N ASP A 119 -1.77 -8.98 -2.63
CA ASP A 119 -1.91 -7.66 -3.23
C ASP A 119 -0.64 -7.14 -3.92
N GLY A 120 0.16 -8.05 -4.46
CA GLY A 120 1.18 -7.63 -5.42
C GLY A 120 2.37 -6.91 -4.81
N GLY A 121 3.06 -7.56 -3.89
CA GLY A 121 4.39 -7.13 -3.47
C GLY A 121 5.38 -7.07 -4.64
N GLY A 122 6.58 -6.57 -4.36
CA GLY A 122 7.63 -6.57 -5.38
C GLY A 122 8.91 -5.89 -4.91
N TYR A 123 9.97 -6.07 -5.68
CA TYR A 123 11.21 -5.33 -5.47
C TYR A 123 11.80 -4.86 -6.81
N LYS A 124 12.66 -3.85 -6.73
CA LYS A 124 13.57 -3.46 -7.81
C LYS A 124 14.97 -3.38 -7.22
N ASN A 125 15.88 -4.18 -7.76
CA ASN A 125 17.28 -4.15 -7.38
C ASN A 125 18.04 -3.26 -8.38
N SER A 126 18.23 -2.01 -8.00
CA SER A 126 18.96 -0.98 -8.77
C SER A 126 20.34 -0.69 -8.16
N GLN A 127 20.90 -1.65 -7.41
CA GLN A 127 22.22 -1.56 -6.84
C GLN A 127 23.31 -1.58 -7.91
N THR A 128 24.56 -1.46 -7.51
CA THR A 128 25.69 -1.65 -8.41
C THR A 128 25.63 -2.99 -9.09
N ASN A 129 25.90 -3.02 -10.40
CA ASN A 129 25.82 -4.24 -11.19
C ASN A 129 26.60 -5.39 -10.53
N GLY A 130 25.97 -6.55 -10.44
CA GLY A 130 26.50 -7.74 -9.79
C GLY A 130 26.27 -7.83 -8.28
N THR A 131 25.75 -6.78 -7.62
CA THR A 131 25.38 -6.87 -6.20
C THR A 131 24.22 -7.84 -6.02
N VAL A 132 24.35 -8.77 -5.06
CA VAL A 132 23.36 -9.81 -4.81
C VAL A 132 22.58 -9.51 -3.53
N ALA A 133 21.30 -9.19 -3.67
CA ALA A 133 20.37 -9.18 -2.55
C ALA A 133 19.84 -10.60 -2.28
N ARG A 134 19.66 -10.95 -1.00
CA ARG A 134 19.15 -12.25 -0.56
C ARG A 134 17.93 -12.09 0.30
N PHE A 135 16.93 -12.92 0.04
CA PHE A 135 15.65 -12.95 0.73
C PHE A 135 15.57 -14.27 1.51
N TYR A 136 15.36 -14.18 2.81
CA TYR A 136 15.41 -15.33 3.71
C TYR A 136 14.02 -15.65 4.25
N ASN A 137 13.73 -16.94 4.37
CA ASN A 137 12.52 -17.43 5.02
C ASN A 137 12.64 -17.41 6.57
N SER A 138 11.61 -17.91 7.24
CA SER A 138 11.54 -17.99 8.71
C SER A 138 12.62 -18.87 9.32
N SER A 139 13.08 -19.90 8.61
CA SER A 139 14.17 -20.79 9.08
C SER A 139 15.57 -20.19 8.87
N GLY A 140 15.67 -19.03 8.18
CA GLY A 140 16.94 -18.40 7.84
C GLY A 140 17.58 -18.96 6.56
N ALA A 141 16.90 -19.84 5.84
CA ALA A 141 17.36 -20.30 4.54
C ALA A 141 17.09 -19.24 3.45
N VAL A 142 17.96 -19.17 2.43
CA VAL A 142 17.75 -18.29 1.28
C VAL A 142 16.58 -18.82 0.45
N ALA A 143 15.48 -18.08 0.43
CA ALA A 143 14.30 -18.38 -0.37
C ALA A 143 14.43 -17.84 -1.80
N HIS A 144 15.14 -16.71 -1.96
CA HIS A 144 15.37 -16.07 -3.25
C HIS A 144 16.65 -15.25 -3.25
N SER A 145 17.24 -15.05 -4.42
CA SER A 145 18.37 -14.13 -4.64
C SER A 145 18.14 -13.29 -5.86
N SER A 146 18.48 -12.01 -5.78
CA SER A 146 18.34 -11.03 -6.87
C SER A 146 19.70 -10.40 -7.14
N THR A 147 20.21 -10.57 -8.37
CA THR A 147 21.46 -9.93 -8.81
C THR A 147 21.13 -8.66 -9.58
N ALA A 148 21.65 -7.52 -9.13
CA ALA A 148 21.41 -6.22 -9.76
C ALA A 148 22.01 -6.14 -11.18
N PRO A 149 21.32 -5.49 -12.15
CA PRO A 149 19.96 -4.94 -12.03
C PRO A 149 18.89 -6.02 -12.17
N ASP A 150 17.83 -5.97 -11.34
CA ASP A 150 16.76 -6.97 -11.36
C ASP A 150 15.43 -6.39 -10.87
N ILE A 151 14.33 -7.02 -11.27
CA ILE A 151 12.96 -6.66 -10.87
C ILE A 151 12.23 -7.95 -10.47
N ALA A 152 11.46 -7.87 -9.39
CA ALA A 152 10.63 -8.98 -8.93
C ALA A 152 9.71 -9.49 -10.05
N PRO A 153 9.55 -10.82 -10.17
CA PRO A 153 8.58 -11.41 -11.09
C PRO A 153 7.15 -11.00 -10.72
N SER A 154 6.22 -11.06 -11.66
CA SER A 154 4.83 -10.63 -11.49
C SER A 154 4.06 -11.41 -10.41
N TRP A 155 4.50 -12.64 -10.11
CA TRP A 155 3.92 -13.52 -9.09
C TRP A 155 4.57 -13.35 -7.71
N TRP A 156 5.40 -12.32 -7.47
CA TRP A 156 6.12 -12.15 -6.22
C TRP A 156 5.18 -12.07 -5.00
N SER A 157 5.50 -12.85 -3.97
CA SER A 157 4.85 -12.80 -2.66
C SER A 157 5.88 -12.59 -1.54
N TRP A 158 5.50 -11.81 -0.55
CA TRP A 158 6.30 -11.62 0.66
C TRP A 158 6.04 -12.67 1.74
N ASP A 159 4.99 -13.52 1.60
CA ASP A 159 4.60 -14.48 2.64
C ASP A 159 5.75 -15.37 3.13
N PRO A 160 6.60 -15.94 2.26
CA PRO A 160 7.71 -16.77 2.71
C PRO A 160 8.92 -15.96 3.21
N ILE A 161 8.91 -14.63 3.06
CA ILE A 161 10.10 -13.80 3.30
C ILE A 161 10.02 -13.13 4.67
N TRP A 162 11.06 -13.35 5.49
CA TRP A 162 11.19 -12.82 6.85
C TRP A 162 12.33 -11.82 6.99
N LYS A 163 13.34 -11.93 6.14
CA LYS A 163 14.49 -11.02 6.16
C LYS A 163 14.98 -10.73 4.76
N ILE A 164 15.55 -9.53 4.57
CA ILE A 164 16.25 -9.13 3.35
C ILE A 164 17.66 -8.72 3.74
N LYS A 165 18.67 -9.30 3.08
CA LYS A 165 20.03 -8.78 3.07
C LYS A 165 20.27 -8.15 1.71
N ASN A 166 20.49 -6.83 1.66
CA ASN A 166 20.56 -6.09 0.40
C ASN A 166 21.96 -5.98 -0.20
N CYS A 167 22.88 -6.86 0.23
CA CYS A 167 24.26 -6.90 -0.28
C CYS A 167 24.87 -8.30 -0.20
#